data_c639e7ee0cc60c8e81e12fbe860cb544
#
_entry.id   c639e7ee0cc60c8e81e12fbe860cb544
#
_cell.length_a   1.000
_cell.length_b   1.000
_cell.length_c   1.000
_cell.angle_alpha   90.00
_cell.angle_beta   90.00
_cell.angle_gamma   90.00
#
_symmetry.space_group_name_H-M   'P 1'
#
loop_
_entity.id
_entity.type
_entity.pdbx_description
1 polymer ?
#
loop_
_entity_poly.entity_id
_entity_poly.type
_entity_poly.pdbx_seq_one_letter_code
_entity_poly.pdbx_strand_id
1 'polypeptide(L)'
;MAAAPEAPATPKRPLVAIIDSGIARTPELSKFLVAEYDFGATPARAAFQPRYDHGTMVATIMEREAKAPIDIVSFRIDDLQGCPDDANPPCQHDVRPIAEAIRKATALGVTAINISLNLKEDPRIVDAVRDAAARGIKVVMAAGNDGLDHPGNLGMARAGYPNTILVGALDASGQPWKGTNKPQADATGYRYAWQWGVDVPTIMADGSQAVATGTSFAVPIETAKLLTEPKPATIALSS
;
A
#
# COMPACT_ATOMS: atom_id res chain seq x y z
N MET A 1 -39.01 13.34 31.54
CA MET A 1 -37.73 13.90 31.08
C MET A 1 -37.37 13.17 29.78
N ALA A 2 -37.33 13.87 28.65
CA ALA A 2 -36.91 13.30 27.37
C ALA A 2 -35.38 13.19 27.38
N ALA A 3 -34.85 12.03 27.01
CA ALA A 3 -33.41 11.84 26.86
C ALA A 3 -32.88 12.75 25.73
N ALA A 4 -31.76 13.43 26.03
CA ALA A 4 -31.10 14.23 24.99
C ALA A 4 -30.70 13.35 23.81
N PRO A 5 -30.81 13.84 22.57
CA PRO A 5 -30.38 13.07 21.40
C PRO A 5 -28.86 12.77 21.52
N GLU A 6 -28.52 11.49 21.36
CA GLU A 6 -27.15 11.00 21.34
C GLU A 6 -26.42 11.70 20.18
N ALA A 7 -25.25 12.30 20.49
CA ALA A 7 -24.45 12.98 19.48
C ALA A 7 -24.08 11.96 18.37
N PRO A 8 -24.18 12.34 17.08
CA PRO A 8 -23.83 11.42 15.99
C PRO A 8 -22.38 10.93 16.18
N ALA A 9 -22.21 9.60 16.15
CA ALA A 9 -20.89 8.98 16.27
C ALA A 9 -19.99 9.55 15.18
N THR A 10 -18.83 10.08 15.56
CA THR A 10 -17.82 10.57 14.59
C THR A 10 -17.51 9.43 13.60
N PRO A 11 -17.60 9.65 12.30
CA PRO A 11 -17.32 8.60 11.33
C PRO A 11 -15.91 8.06 11.56
N LYS A 12 -15.80 6.74 11.73
CA LYS A 12 -14.52 6.07 11.94
C LYS A 12 -13.64 6.29 10.72
N ARG A 13 -12.41 6.81 10.94
CA ARG A 13 -11.44 7.00 9.85
C ARG A 13 -11.14 5.68 9.16
N PRO A 14 -10.98 5.65 7.83
CA PRO A 14 -10.54 4.45 7.15
C PRO A 14 -9.15 4.06 7.65
N LEU A 15 -8.99 2.78 8.02
CA LEU A 15 -7.73 2.19 8.45
C LEU A 15 -7.02 1.61 7.23
N VAL A 16 -5.77 2.00 7.00
CA VAL A 16 -4.95 1.55 5.86
C VAL A 16 -3.71 0.84 6.36
N ALA A 17 -3.39 -0.30 5.77
CA ALA A 17 -2.13 -0.97 5.98
C ALA A 17 -1.11 -0.55 4.91
N ILE A 18 0.11 -0.17 5.33
CA ILE A 18 1.27 -0.01 4.44
C ILE A 18 2.26 -1.11 4.78
N ILE A 19 2.51 -2.00 3.81
CA ILE A 19 3.49 -3.10 3.94
C ILE A 19 4.76 -2.65 3.23
N ASP A 20 5.79 -2.31 4.01
CA ASP A 20 7.00 -1.65 3.50
C ASP A 20 8.19 -1.78 4.49
N SER A 21 9.17 -0.88 4.42
CA SER A 21 10.36 -0.79 5.29
C SER A 21 10.10 -0.24 6.69
N GLY A 22 8.84 -0.03 7.09
CA GLY A 22 8.49 0.75 8.28
C GLY A 22 8.30 2.24 7.96
N ILE A 23 7.73 2.99 8.90
CA ILE A 23 7.38 4.40 8.71
C ILE A 23 7.93 5.22 9.88
N ALA A 24 8.66 6.31 9.61
CA ALA A 24 9.13 7.22 10.65
C ALA A 24 7.98 8.09 11.17
N ARG A 25 8.00 8.35 12.46
CA ARG A 25 7.03 9.25 13.12
C ARG A 25 7.44 10.71 12.92
N THR A 26 7.40 11.17 11.68
CA THR A 26 7.66 12.58 11.34
C THR A 26 6.54 13.49 11.88
N PRO A 27 6.76 14.82 12.03
CA PRO A 27 5.72 15.75 12.43
C PRO A 27 4.46 15.68 11.56
N GLU A 28 4.62 15.48 10.24
CA GLU A 28 3.52 15.36 9.27
C GLU A 28 2.71 14.08 9.49
N LEU A 29 3.37 12.93 9.71
CA LEU A 29 2.73 11.62 9.79
C LEU A 29 2.28 11.22 11.19
N SER A 30 2.83 11.83 12.26
CA SER A 30 2.67 11.36 13.64
C SER A 30 1.22 11.17 14.08
N LYS A 31 0.30 12.02 13.63
CA LYS A 31 -1.13 11.99 13.98
C LYS A 31 -1.96 10.94 13.23
N PHE A 32 -1.38 10.30 12.20
CA PHE A 32 -2.05 9.29 11.38
C PHE A 32 -1.56 7.87 11.70
N LEU A 33 -0.36 7.75 12.29
CA LEU A 33 0.27 6.47 12.61
C LEU A 33 -0.32 5.89 13.90
N VAL A 34 -1.12 4.83 13.79
CA VAL A 34 -1.81 4.21 14.94
C VAL A 34 -1.07 3.00 15.50
N ALA A 35 -0.35 2.24 14.67
CA ALA A 35 0.45 1.09 15.09
C ALA A 35 1.55 0.76 14.07
N GLU A 36 2.62 0.07 14.53
CA GLU A 36 3.58 -0.61 13.67
C GLU A 36 3.76 -2.05 14.16
N TYR A 37 3.79 -2.99 13.20
CA TYR A 37 4.12 -4.40 13.40
C TYR A 37 5.37 -4.73 12.59
N ASP A 38 6.40 -5.27 13.26
CA ASP A 38 7.65 -5.69 12.61
C ASP A 38 7.62 -7.21 12.39
N PHE A 39 7.57 -7.60 11.12
CA PHE A 39 7.64 -8.99 10.67
C PHE A 39 9.02 -9.35 10.10
N GLY A 40 9.89 -8.35 9.87
CA GLY A 40 11.23 -8.54 9.32
C GLY A 40 12.27 -8.94 10.37
N ALA A 41 11.94 -8.89 11.67
CA ALA A 41 12.89 -9.16 12.74
C ALA A 41 12.26 -9.88 13.94
N THR A 42 13.08 -10.72 14.61
CA THR A 42 12.74 -11.34 15.89
C THR A 42 13.95 -11.21 16.81
N PRO A 43 13.86 -10.51 17.98
CA PRO A 43 12.68 -9.75 18.42
C PRO A 43 12.37 -8.53 17.52
N ALA A 44 11.12 -8.04 17.58
CA ALA A 44 10.72 -6.85 16.84
C ALA A 44 11.59 -5.64 17.19
N ARG A 45 11.92 -4.82 16.19
CA ARG A 45 12.71 -3.59 16.34
C ARG A 45 11.86 -2.47 16.95
N ALA A 46 12.51 -1.39 17.37
CA ALA A 46 11.82 -0.21 17.86
C ALA A 46 10.85 0.32 16.80
N ALA A 47 9.59 0.53 17.20
CA ALA A 47 8.54 0.97 16.30
C ALA A 47 8.78 2.41 15.81
N PHE A 48 8.40 2.68 14.58
CA PHE A 48 8.51 3.99 13.93
C PHE A 48 9.95 4.52 13.81
N GLN A 49 10.92 3.61 13.78
CA GLN A 49 12.34 3.89 13.53
C GLN A 49 12.83 3.01 12.35
N PRO A 50 12.38 3.30 11.13
CA PRO A 50 12.78 2.53 9.96
C PRO A 50 14.27 2.72 9.63
N ARG A 51 14.85 1.70 9.01
CA ARG A 51 16.22 1.77 8.47
C ARG A 51 16.25 2.49 7.11
N TYR A 52 15.15 2.43 6.37
CA TYR A 52 15.03 2.93 4.99
C TYR A 52 13.90 3.94 4.89
N ASP A 53 14.04 4.90 3.99
CA ASP A 53 13.10 6.00 3.80
C ASP A 53 11.82 5.61 3.07
N HIS A 54 11.86 4.53 2.27
CA HIS A 54 10.84 4.19 1.29
C HIS A 54 9.43 4.14 1.89
N GLY A 55 9.20 3.44 3.00
CA GLY A 55 7.89 3.38 3.64
C GLY A 55 7.40 4.73 4.17
N THR A 56 8.31 5.59 4.65
CA THR A 56 7.98 6.96 5.08
C THR A 56 7.57 7.82 3.90
N MET A 57 8.31 7.73 2.78
CA MET A 57 8.00 8.43 1.53
C MET A 57 6.63 8.03 0.99
N VAL A 58 6.32 6.73 0.97
CA VAL A 58 5.03 6.18 0.55
C VAL A 58 3.89 6.68 1.45
N ALA A 59 4.07 6.65 2.78
CA ALA A 59 3.06 7.11 3.73
C ALA A 59 2.77 8.61 3.60
N THR A 60 3.80 9.42 3.36
CA THR A 60 3.69 10.87 3.15
C THR A 60 2.86 11.19 1.90
N ILE A 61 3.15 10.50 0.78
CA ILE A 61 2.38 10.69 -0.45
C ILE A 61 0.92 10.30 -0.22
N MET A 62 0.66 9.17 0.44
CA MET A 62 -0.70 8.72 0.74
C MET A 62 -1.47 9.74 1.60
N GLU A 63 -0.85 10.28 2.63
CA GLU A 63 -1.47 11.29 3.50
C GLU A 63 -1.82 12.57 2.73
N ARG A 64 -0.90 13.07 1.92
CA ARG A 64 -1.09 14.29 1.12
C ARG A 64 -2.20 14.14 0.08
N GLU A 65 -2.36 12.96 -0.49
CA GLU A 65 -3.38 12.66 -1.50
C GLU A 65 -4.74 12.27 -0.89
N ALA A 66 -4.77 11.94 0.39
CA ALA A 66 -6.02 11.59 1.07
C ALA A 66 -6.92 12.82 1.26
N LYS A 67 -8.14 12.80 0.69
CA LYS A 67 -9.11 13.89 0.80
C LYS A 67 -9.77 14.01 2.18
N ALA A 68 -9.58 13.01 3.04
CA ALA A 68 -10.09 12.96 4.40
C ALA A 68 -9.06 12.29 5.31
N PRO A 69 -9.08 12.56 6.63
CA PRO A 69 -8.15 11.93 7.55
C PRO A 69 -8.26 10.40 7.53
N ILE A 70 -7.10 9.74 7.48
CA ILE A 70 -6.94 8.28 7.49
C ILE A 70 -6.17 7.86 8.74
N ASP A 71 -6.30 6.60 9.13
CA ASP A 71 -5.44 5.97 10.13
C ASP A 71 -4.53 4.96 9.42
N ILE A 72 -3.23 5.00 9.70
CA ILE A 72 -2.20 4.17 9.04
C ILE A 72 -1.63 3.17 10.03
N VAL A 73 -1.64 1.90 9.66
CA VAL A 73 -0.87 0.83 10.32
C VAL A 73 0.33 0.49 9.45
N SER A 74 1.52 0.62 10.01
CA SER A 74 2.78 0.24 9.38
C SER A 74 3.04 -1.26 9.59
N PHE A 75 3.41 -1.96 8.52
CA PHE A 75 3.89 -3.34 8.56
C PHE A 75 5.31 -3.37 8.01
N ARG A 76 6.26 -3.43 8.91
CA ARG A 76 7.68 -3.45 8.56
C ARG A 76 8.10 -4.86 8.19
N ILE A 77 8.66 -5.03 6.98
CA ILE A 77 9.04 -6.35 6.44
C ILE A 77 10.51 -6.43 6.03
N ASP A 78 11.26 -5.33 6.07
CA ASP A 78 12.67 -5.33 5.64
C ASP A 78 13.52 -6.30 6.47
N ASP A 79 14.39 -7.04 5.78
CA ASP A 79 15.29 -8.03 6.38
C ASP A 79 16.37 -7.37 7.24
N LEU A 80 16.78 -8.02 8.33
CA LEU A 80 17.93 -7.59 9.16
C LEU A 80 19.24 -7.59 8.39
N GLN A 81 19.40 -8.49 7.43
CA GLN A 81 20.59 -8.53 6.55
C GLN A 81 20.68 -7.29 5.66
N GLY A 82 19.54 -6.62 5.43
CA GLY A 82 19.46 -5.47 4.55
C GLY A 82 19.37 -5.84 3.08
N CYS A 83 19.69 -4.87 2.22
CA CYS A 83 19.69 -5.04 0.77
C CYS A 83 21.10 -5.22 0.23
N PRO A 84 21.29 -5.95 -0.87
CA PRO A 84 22.48 -5.84 -1.71
C PRO A 84 22.70 -4.39 -2.18
N ASP A 85 23.94 -4.04 -2.48
CA ASP A 85 24.33 -2.66 -2.85
C ASP A 85 23.63 -2.13 -4.11
N ASP A 86 23.22 -3.03 -5.00
CA ASP A 86 22.53 -2.75 -6.26
C ASP A 86 21.00 -2.85 -6.19
N ALA A 87 20.45 -3.19 -5.02
CA ALA A 87 19.02 -3.37 -4.85
C ALA A 87 18.35 -2.14 -4.21
N ASN A 88 17.13 -1.86 -4.66
CA ASN A 88 16.30 -0.82 -4.05
C ASN A 88 15.61 -1.34 -2.78
N PRO A 89 15.83 -0.71 -1.60
CA PRO A 89 15.14 -1.10 -0.39
C PRO A 89 13.63 -0.78 -0.44
N PRO A 90 12.81 -1.53 0.31
CA PRO A 90 13.20 -2.60 1.23
C PRO A 90 13.44 -3.93 0.54
N CYS A 91 14.39 -4.72 1.08
CA CYS A 91 14.62 -6.10 0.65
C CYS A 91 14.11 -7.08 1.70
N GLN A 92 13.48 -8.14 1.23
CA GLN A 92 13.04 -9.26 2.04
C GLN A 92 13.33 -10.57 1.30
N HIS A 93 14.17 -11.40 1.89
CA HIS A 93 14.60 -12.67 1.28
C HIS A 93 13.61 -13.82 1.56
N ASP A 94 12.74 -13.66 2.57
CA ASP A 94 11.70 -14.63 2.92
C ASP A 94 10.31 -14.06 2.63
N VAL A 95 9.50 -14.82 1.96
CA VAL A 95 8.11 -14.43 1.64
C VAL A 95 7.16 -14.50 2.85
N ARG A 96 7.52 -15.21 3.93
CA ARG A 96 6.69 -15.38 5.14
C ARG A 96 6.33 -14.04 5.80
N PRO A 97 7.27 -13.12 6.07
CA PRO A 97 6.96 -11.81 6.64
C PRO A 97 5.90 -11.05 5.86
N ILE A 98 5.96 -11.09 4.53
CA ILE A 98 5.00 -10.40 3.66
C ILE A 98 3.61 -11.04 3.77
N ALA A 99 3.53 -12.38 3.67
CA ALA A 99 2.26 -13.09 3.78
C ALA A 99 1.61 -12.91 5.16
N GLU A 100 2.40 -12.92 6.23
CA GLU A 100 1.93 -12.69 7.60
C GLU A 100 1.45 -11.26 7.81
N ALA A 101 2.15 -10.26 7.25
CA ALA A 101 1.73 -8.87 7.27
C ALA A 101 0.36 -8.67 6.59
N ILE A 102 0.15 -9.28 5.40
CA ILE A 102 -1.13 -9.24 4.69
C ILE A 102 -2.24 -9.89 5.54
N ARG A 103 -2.00 -11.06 6.13
CA ARG A 103 -2.97 -11.75 6.99
C ARG A 103 -3.30 -10.93 8.24
N LYS A 104 -2.29 -10.30 8.86
CA LYS A 104 -2.51 -9.44 10.03
C LYS A 104 -3.30 -8.21 9.68
N ALA A 105 -2.99 -7.53 8.56
CA ALA A 105 -3.77 -6.42 8.04
C ALA A 105 -5.23 -6.82 7.79
N THR A 106 -5.44 -7.98 7.18
CA THR A 106 -6.77 -8.56 6.94
C THR A 106 -7.52 -8.81 8.25
N ALA A 107 -6.87 -9.36 9.26
CA ALA A 107 -7.47 -9.59 10.58
C ALA A 107 -7.82 -8.30 11.34
N LEU A 108 -7.09 -7.22 11.11
CA LEU A 108 -7.40 -5.89 11.65
C LEU A 108 -8.60 -5.22 10.95
N GLY A 109 -9.07 -5.77 9.84
CA GLY A 109 -10.20 -5.23 9.08
C GLY A 109 -9.88 -3.89 8.42
N VAL A 110 -8.67 -3.74 7.87
CA VAL A 110 -8.29 -2.54 7.14
C VAL A 110 -9.17 -2.31 5.91
N THR A 111 -9.32 -1.07 5.49
CA THR A 111 -10.05 -0.71 4.27
C THR A 111 -9.24 -1.03 3.01
N ALA A 112 -7.94 -0.78 3.09
CA ALA A 112 -7.00 -1.06 2.00
C ALA A 112 -5.64 -1.52 2.51
N ILE A 113 -4.93 -2.27 1.68
CA ILE A 113 -3.53 -2.68 1.85
C ILE A 113 -2.74 -2.09 0.69
N ASN A 114 -1.75 -1.25 1.01
CA ASN A 114 -0.81 -0.66 0.08
C ASN A 114 0.49 -1.46 0.09
N ILE A 115 0.89 -1.97 -1.07
CA ILE A 115 2.13 -2.75 -1.26
C ILE A 115 2.93 -2.10 -2.40
N SER A 116 3.80 -1.16 -2.04
CA SER A 116 4.65 -0.44 -2.98
C SER A 116 5.92 -1.22 -3.35
N LEU A 117 5.77 -2.53 -3.55
CA LEU A 117 6.87 -3.47 -3.77
C LEU A 117 6.60 -4.36 -4.99
N ASN A 118 7.67 -4.79 -5.65
CA ASN A 118 7.63 -5.91 -6.59
C ASN A 118 7.92 -7.20 -5.81
N LEU A 119 6.92 -8.05 -5.68
CA LEU A 119 6.97 -9.25 -4.85
C LEU A 119 7.29 -10.48 -5.71
N LYS A 120 8.05 -11.39 -5.13
CA LYS A 120 8.18 -12.72 -5.71
C LYS A 120 6.83 -13.44 -5.64
N GLU A 121 6.38 -14.00 -6.75
CA GLU A 121 5.18 -14.83 -6.77
C GLU A 121 5.40 -16.10 -5.93
N ASP A 122 4.63 -16.24 -4.86
CA ASP A 122 4.66 -17.36 -3.94
C ASP A 122 3.23 -17.69 -3.50
N PRO A 123 2.84 -18.97 -3.43
CA PRO A 123 1.50 -19.37 -3.06
C PRO A 123 1.01 -18.77 -1.73
N ARG A 124 1.90 -18.58 -0.75
CA ARG A 124 1.56 -18.01 0.57
C ARG A 124 1.12 -16.55 0.48
N ILE A 125 1.77 -15.76 -0.41
CA ILE A 125 1.39 -14.36 -0.66
C ILE A 125 0.13 -14.32 -1.50
N VAL A 126 0.04 -15.14 -2.55
CA VAL A 126 -1.14 -15.25 -3.44
C VAL A 126 -2.39 -15.58 -2.62
N ASP A 127 -2.32 -16.56 -1.72
CA ASP A 127 -3.43 -16.95 -0.85
C ASP A 127 -3.81 -15.83 0.12
N ALA A 128 -2.82 -15.16 0.74
CA ALA A 128 -3.09 -14.05 1.65
C ALA A 128 -3.77 -12.86 0.94
N VAL A 129 -3.37 -12.54 -0.29
CA VAL A 129 -4.00 -11.50 -1.13
C VAL A 129 -5.42 -11.92 -1.51
N ARG A 130 -5.63 -13.17 -1.92
CA ARG A 130 -6.97 -13.71 -2.24
C ARG A 130 -7.92 -13.58 -1.05
N ASP A 131 -7.46 -13.98 0.13
CA ASP A 131 -8.26 -13.93 1.37
C ASP A 131 -8.62 -12.50 1.77
N ALA A 132 -7.68 -11.54 1.64
CA ALA A 132 -7.94 -10.12 1.88
C ALA A 132 -8.98 -9.58 0.88
N ALA A 133 -8.80 -9.86 -0.40
CA ALA A 133 -9.70 -9.44 -1.46
C ALA A 133 -11.10 -10.03 -1.32
N ALA A 134 -11.23 -11.30 -0.92
CA ALA A 134 -12.51 -11.96 -0.66
C ALA A 134 -13.30 -11.30 0.49
N ARG A 135 -12.61 -10.61 1.40
CA ARG A 135 -13.23 -9.80 2.47
C ARG A 135 -13.54 -8.36 2.04
N GLY A 136 -13.39 -8.04 0.77
CA GLY A 136 -13.65 -6.71 0.21
C GLY A 136 -12.54 -5.69 0.47
N ILE A 137 -11.39 -6.10 1.03
CA ILE A 137 -10.23 -5.23 1.24
C ILE A 137 -9.59 -4.94 -0.12
N LYS A 138 -9.31 -3.67 -0.39
CA LYS A 138 -8.58 -3.26 -1.60
C LYS A 138 -7.09 -3.53 -1.40
N VAL A 139 -6.48 -4.34 -2.28
CA VAL A 139 -5.03 -4.58 -2.28
C VAL A 139 -4.44 -3.87 -3.49
N VAL A 140 -3.65 -2.82 -3.23
CA VAL A 140 -3.07 -1.96 -4.26
C VAL A 140 -1.57 -2.22 -4.31
N MET A 141 -1.07 -2.59 -5.50
CA MET A 141 0.30 -3.05 -5.67
C MET A 141 1.01 -2.34 -6.83
N ALA A 142 2.33 -2.18 -6.69
CA ALA A 142 3.16 -1.65 -7.76
C ALA A 142 3.17 -2.57 -8.99
N ALA A 143 3.12 -1.99 -10.19
CA ALA A 143 3.24 -2.75 -11.43
C ALA A 143 4.69 -3.18 -11.74
N GLY A 144 5.68 -2.50 -11.13
CA GLY A 144 7.11 -2.74 -11.36
C GLY A 144 7.78 -1.68 -12.20
N ASN A 145 9.12 -1.62 -12.13
CA ASN A 145 9.95 -0.54 -12.64
C ASN A 145 10.96 -0.98 -13.72
N ASP A 146 10.69 -2.08 -14.43
CA ASP A 146 11.63 -2.71 -15.35
C ASP A 146 11.34 -2.36 -16.83
N GLY A 147 10.30 -1.55 -17.09
CA GLY A 147 9.89 -1.14 -18.45
C GLY A 147 9.29 -2.26 -19.29
N LEU A 148 8.79 -3.32 -18.66
CA LEU A 148 8.25 -4.50 -19.33
C LEU A 148 6.86 -4.26 -19.91
N ASP A 149 6.49 -5.05 -20.94
CA ASP A 149 5.14 -5.06 -21.53
C ASP A 149 4.16 -6.00 -20.79
N HIS A 150 4.48 -6.34 -19.55
CA HIS A 150 3.62 -7.04 -18.62
C HIS A 150 3.93 -6.58 -17.19
N PRO A 151 2.91 -6.48 -16.30
CA PRO A 151 3.13 -6.02 -14.94
C PRO A 151 3.79 -7.11 -14.08
N GLY A 152 4.53 -6.69 -13.06
CA GLY A 152 4.85 -7.50 -11.90
C GLY A 152 3.61 -7.76 -11.03
N ASN A 153 3.72 -8.59 -10.02
CA ASN A 153 2.63 -8.92 -9.09
C ASN A 153 1.34 -9.49 -9.75
N LEU A 154 1.43 -9.94 -11.02
CA LEU A 154 0.27 -10.30 -11.83
C LEU A 154 -0.51 -11.50 -11.27
N GLY A 155 0.18 -12.52 -10.76
CA GLY A 155 -0.48 -13.69 -10.16
C GLY A 155 -1.32 -13.32 -8.94
N MET A 156 -0.80 -12.43 -8.08
CA MET A 156 -1.52 -11.90 -6.92
C MET A 156 -2.70 -11.02 -7.34
N ALA A 157 -2.52 -10.18 -8.38
CA ALA A 157 -3.58 -9.33 -8.89
C ALA A 157 -4.76 -10.16 -9.44
N ARG A 158 -4.47 -11.22 -10.18
CA ARG A 158 -5.49 -12.15 -10.69
C ARG A 158 -6.21 -12.91 -9.56
N ALA A 159 -5.44 -13.37 -8.57
CA ALA A 159 -6.00 -14.12 -7.44
C ALA A 159 -6.99 -13.31 -6.60
N GLY A 160 -6.80 -12.00 -6.49
CA GLY A 160 -7.64 -11.11 -5.70
C GLY A 160 -8.64 -10.27 -6.52
N TYR A 161 -8.75 -10.48 -7.84
CA TYR A 161 -9.70 -9.75 -8.69
C TYR A 161 -11.14 -9.87 -8.15
N PRO A 162 -11.98 -8.81 -8.15
CA PRO A 162 -11.73 -7.44 -8.65
C PRO A 162 -11.20 -6.45 -7.59
N ASN A 163 -10.79 -6.91 -6.41
CA ASN A 163 -10.37 -6.07 -5.29
C ASN A 163 -8.86 -5.80 -5.25
N THR A 164 -8.10 -6.35 -6.19
CA THR A 164 -6.69 -6.06 -6.39
C THR A 164 -6.48 -5.12 -7.57
N ILE A 165 -5.57 -4.15 -7.42
CA ILE A 165 -5.24 -3.16 -8.44
C ILE A 165 -3.72 -3.08 -8.56
N LEU A 166 -3.21 -3.20 -9.80
CA LEU A 166 -1.83 -2.88 -10.15
C LEU A 166 -1.75 -1.42 -10.57
N VAL A 167 -0.67 -0.73 -10.20
CA VAL A 167 -0.53 0.70 -10.48
C VAL A 167 0.76 0.96 -11.24
N GLY A 168 0.62 1.56 -12.42
CA GLY A 168 1.71 2.07 -13.24
C GLY A 168 1.93 3.56 -12.99
N ALA A 169 3.15 4.03 -13.31
CA ALA A 169 3.58 5.39 -13.12
C ALA A 169 3.41 6.23 -14.39
N LEU A 170 2.84 7.41 -14.26
CA LEU A 170 2.79 8.47 -15.27
C LEU A 170 3.80 9.57 -14.93
N ASP A 171 4.32 10.23 -15.93
CA ASP A 171 5.07 11.49 -15.80
C ASP A 171 4.13 12.71 -15.68
N ALA A 172 4.71 13.91 -15.53
CA ALA A 172 3.97 15.16 -15.41
C ALA A 172 3.15 15.51 -16.66
N SER A 173 3.45 14.92 -17.82
CA SER A 173 2.68 15.10 -19.05
C SER A 173 1.52 14.09 -19.20
N GLY A 174 1.35 13.19 -18.22
CA GLY A 174 0.36 12.13 -18.23
C GLY A 174 0.73 10.96 -19.14
N GLN A 175 2.00 10.86 -19.55
CA GLN A 175 2.48 9.74 -20.35
C GLN A 175 3.05 8.63 -19.45
N PRO A 176 2.94 7.35 -19.83
CA PRO A 176 3.57 6.26 -19.10
C PRO A 176 5.09 6.49 -18.95
N TRP A 177 5.55 6.48 -17.70
CA TRP A 177 6.99 6.54 -17.42
C TRP A 177 7.72 5.37 -18.08
N LYS A 178 8.88 5.64 -18.70
CA LYS A 178 9.65 4.62 -19.45
C LYS A 178 10.02 3.39 -18.64
N GLY A 179 10.19 3.53 -17.30
CA GLY A 179 10.50 2.42 -16.41
C GLY A 179 9.27 1.63 -15.95
N THR A 180 8.06 2.11 -16.16
CA THR A 180 6.87 1.41 -15.68
C THR A 180 6.61 0.12 -16.45
N ASN A 181 6.32 -0.97 -15.73
CA ASN A 181 5.80 -2.18 -16.35
C ASN A 181 4.34 -1.93 -16.76
N LYS A 182 4.01 -2.21 -18.01
CA LYS A 182 2.73 -1.87 -18.64
C LYS A 182 1.68 -2.99 -18.44
N PRO A 183 0.39 -2.68 -18.59
CA PRO A 183 -0.62 -3.73 -18.66
C PRO A 183 -0.45 -4.55 -19.94
N GLN A 184 -0.81 -5.83 -19.88
CA GLN A 184 -0.90 -6.67 -21.07
C GLN A 184 -2.01 -6.17 -22.00
N ALA A 185 -1.88 -6.40 -23.32
CA ALA A 185 -2.87 -5.98 -24.31
C ALA A 185 -4.28 -6.56 -24.06
N ASP A 186 -4.35 -7.76 -23.49
CA ASP A 186 -5.57 -8.47 -23.11
C ASP A 186 -5.81 -8.42 -21.58
N ALA A 187 -5.75 -7.26 -20.96
CA ALA A 187 -5.80 -7.06 -19.51
C ALA A 187 -7.02 -7.70 -18.80
N THR A 188 -7.25 -9.02 -19.04
CA THR A 188 -8.33 -9.79 -18.47
C THR A 188 -7.95 -10.36 -17.09
N GLY A 189 -8.92 -10.37 -16.16
CA GLY A 189 -8.75 -10.98 -14.85
C GLY A 189 -7.88 -10.22 -13.86
N TYR A 190 -7.56 -8.95 -14.12
CA TYR A 190 -6.94 -8.03 -13.17
C TYR A 190 -7.33 -6.57 -13.48
N ARG A 191 -7.14 -5.69 -12.50
CA ARG A 191 -7.31 -4.24 -12.67
C ARG A 191 -5.95 -3.57 -12.76
N TYR A 192 -5.84 -2.56 -13.63
CA TYR A 192 -4.66 -1.73 -13.77
C TYR A 192 -5.07 -0.25 -13.74
N ALA A 193 -4.37 0.54 -12.95
CA ALA A 193 -4.57 1.98 -12.83
C ALA A 193 -3.28 2.71 -13.20
N TRP A 194 -3.42 3.94 -13.67
CA TRP A 194 -2.33 4.84 -13.94
C TRP A 194 -2.38 6.01 -12.97
N GLN A 195 -1.27 6.30 -12.28
CA GLN A 195 -1.14 7.44 -11.39
C GLN A 195 0.20 8.14 -11.57
N TRP A 196 0.28 9.40 -11.16
CA TRP A 196 1.53 10.14 -11.14
C TRP A 196 2.58 9.40 -10.32
N GLY A 197 3.79 9.21 -10.88
CA GLY A 197 4.85 8.43 -10.23
C GLY A 197 6.26 8.88 -10.63
N VAL A 198 6.42 10.06 -11.24
CA VAL A 198 7.71 10.65 -11.61
C VAL A 198 7.90 11.98 -10.90
N ASP A 199 9.02 12.13 -10.18
CA ASP A 199 9.36 13.33 -9.40
C ASP A 199 8.26 13.73 -8.40
N VAL A 200 7.66 12.73 -7.72
CA VAL A 200 6.61 12.93 -6.74
C VAL A 200 7.21 13.52 -5.46
N PRO A 201 6.75 14.70 -4.99
CA PRO A 201 7.26 15.30 -3.76
C PRO A 201 6.91 14.48 -2.52
N THR A 202 7.88 14.27 -1.65
CA THR A 202 7.72 13.48 -0.43
C THR A 202 8.71 13.93 0.66
N ILE A 203 8.78 13.19 1.79
CA ILE A 203 9.79 13.39 2.83
C ILE A 203 10.47 12.07 3.20
N MET A 204 11.74 12.16 3.59
CA MET A 204 12.52 11.06 4.14
C MET A 204 12.18 10.78 5.62
N ALA A 205 12.73 9.71 6.17
CA ALA A 205 12.53 9.33 7.58
C ALA A 205 13.07 10.37 8.58
N ASP A 206 14.07 11.15 8.21
CA ASP A 206 14.60 12.27 8.99
C ASP A 206 13.77 13.56 8.88
N GLY A 207 12.73 13.57 8.06
CA GLY A 207 11.86 14.72 7.79
C GLY A 207 12.36 15.66 6.68
N SER A 208 13.47 15.37 6.04
CA SER A 208 14.00 16.16 4.91
C SER A 208 13.11 15.99 3.66
N GLN A 209 13.05 17.06 2.86
CA GLN A 209 12.30 17.05 1.60
C GLN A 209 12.99 16.19 0.54
N ALA A 210 12.22 15.44 -0.21
CA ALA A 210 12.71 14.59 -1.29
C ALA A 210 11.72 14.57 -2.47
N VAL A 211 12.18 14.07 -3.60
CA VAL A 211 11.34 13.68 -4.74
C VAL A 211 11.63 12.22 -5.08
N ALA A 212 10.63 11.52 -5.57
CA ALA A 212 10.74 10.09 -5.82
C ALA A 212 10.10 9.69 -7.15
N THR A 213 10.71 8.72 -7.83
CA THR A 213 10.22 8.20 -9.11
C THR A 213 10.09 6.68 -9.08
N GLY A 214 8.94 6.17 -9.50
CA GLY A 214 8.65 4.75 -9.59
C GLY A 214 7.18 4.43 -9.37
N THR A 215 6.77 3.23 -9.77
CA THR A 215 5.42 2.73 -9.53
C THR A 215 5.10 2.63 -8.03
N SER A 216 6.10 2.47 -7.17
CA SER A 216 5.98 2.50 -5.70
C SER A 216 5.36 3.80 -5.17
N PHE A 217 5.58 4.93 -5.85
CA PHE A 217 5.07 6.24 -5.45
C PHE A 217 3.74 6.60 -6.13
N ALA A 218 3.38 5.87 -7.17
CA ALA A 218 2.05 5.91 -7.79
C ALA A 218 1.00 5.13 -6.97
N VAL A 219 1.39 4.02 -6.33
CA VAL A 219 0.51 3.15 -5.52
C VAL A 219 -0.20 3.91 -4.39
N PRO A 220 0.48 4.72 -3.54
CA PRO A 220 -0.19 5.45 -2.46
C PRO A 220 -1.23 6.46 -2.95
N ILE A 221 -1.05 7.04 -4.14
CA ILE A 221 -2.02 7.95 -4.77
C ILE A 221 -3.31 7.19 -5.12
N GLU A 222 -3.19 6.03 -5.78
CA GLU A 222 -4.36 5.19 -6.08
C GLU A 222 -5.03 4.68 -4.80
N THR A 223 -4.24 4.28 -3.80
CA THR A 223 -4.77 3.85 -2.50
C THR A 223 -5.60 4.95 -1.85
N ALA A 224 -5.06 6.17 -1.76
CA ALA A 224 -5.75 7.33 -1.18
C ALA A 224 -7.07 7.64 -1.92
N LYS A 225 -7.07 7.57 -3.24
CA LYS A 225 -8.25 7.77 -4.08
C LYS A 225 -9.36 6.76 -3.76
N LEU A 226 -9.01 5.47 -3.63
CA LEU A 226 -9.97 4.41 -3.32
C LEU A 226 -10.61 4.53 -1.93
N LEU A 227 -9.94 5.20 -0.97
CA LEU A 227 -10.49 5.42 0.37
C LEU A 227 -11.63 6.45 0.38
N THR A 228 -11.71 7.29 -0.63
CA THR A 228 -12.71 8.37 -0.76
C THR A 228 -13.88 7.97 -1.67
N GLU A 229 -13.79 6.86 -2.38
CA GLU A 229 -14.89 6.34 -3.17
C GLU A 229 -16.02 5.84 -2.25
N PRO A 230 -17.29 6.20 -2.49
CA PRO A 230 -18.40 5.68 -1.71
C PRO A 230 -18.41 4.15 -1.83
N LYS A 231 -18.54 3.44 -0.69
CA LYS A 231 -18.75 1.99 -0.73
C LYS A 231 -19.95 1.70 -1.64
N PRO A 232 -19.86 0.76 -2.59
CA PRO A 232 -21.00 0.37 -3.38
C PRO A 232 -22.13 -0.03 -2.40
N ALA A 233 -23.33 0.55 -2.61
CA ALA A 233 -24.48 0.23 -1.79
C ALA A 233 -24.66 -1.29 -1.79
N THR A 234 -24.66 -1.90 -0.61
CA THR A 234 -25.00 -3.31 -0.45
C THR A 234 -26.45 -3.44 -0.86
N ILE A 235 -26.71 -3.97 -2.06
CA ILE A 235 -28.05 -4.33 -2.48
C ILE A 235 -28.44 -5.49 -1.56
N ALA A 236 -29.26 -5.20 -0.55
CA ALA A 236 -29.91 -6.25 0.22
C ALA A 236 -30.82 -7.00 -0.76
N LEU A 237 -30.43 -8.21 -1.12
CA LEU A 237 -31.33 -9.14 -1.80
C LEU A 237 -32.41 -9.46 -0.78
N SER A 238 -33.56 -8.81 -0.91
CA SER A 238 -34.79 -9.19 -0.20
C SER A 238 -35.18 -10.59 -0.67
N SER A 239 -35.12 -11.53 0.24
CA SER A 239 -35.66 -12.88 0.12
C SER A 239 -37.20 -12.89 -0.01
#